data_72fc4538c51781640c19ab2d26d02d31
#
_entry.id   72fc4538c51781640c19ab2d26d02d31
#
_cell.length_a   1.000
_cell.length_b   1.000
_cell.length_c   1.000
_cell.angle_alpha   90.00
_cell.angle_beta   90.00
_cell.angle_gamma   90.00
#
_symmetry.space_group_name_H-M   'P 1'
#
loop_
_entity.id
_entity.type
_entity.pdbx_description
1 polymer ?
#
loop_
_entity_poly.entity_id
_entity_poly.type
_entity_poly.pdbx_seq_one_letter_code
_entity_poly.pdbx_strand_id
1 'polypeptide(L)' 'LHQTPFTQVCHRLEQMFNVKIVIMNDKFIGKKFTGEFRFGDSLESILEVIRITTPFTYEREEDTIILK' A
#
# COMPACT_ATOMS: atom_id res chain seq x y z
N LEU A 1 -7.66 -5.39 9.21
CA LEU A 1 -7.76 -5.96 7.86
C LEU A 1 -7.46 -7.46 7.92
N HIS A 2 -8.30 -8.26 7.33
CA HIS A 2 -8.13 -9.71 7.31
C HIS A 2 -8.29 -10.20 5.87
N GLN A 3 -7.21 -10.71 5.29
CA GLN A 3 -7.16 -11.18 3.91
C GLN A 3 -7.80 -10.18 2.94
N THR A 4 -7.47 -8.91 3.12
CA THR A 4 -8.00 -7.84 2.30
C THR A 4 -7.25 -7.78 0.97
N PRO A 5 -7.92 -7.75 -0.17
CA PRO A 5 -7.25 -7.61 -1.46
C PRO A 5 -6.35 -6.38 -1.46
N PHE A 6 -5.17 -6.52 -2.07
CA PHE A 6 -4.17 -5.45 -2.06
C PHE A 6 -4.70 -4.16 -2.68
N THR A 7 -5.54 -4.28 -3.71
CA THR A 7 -6.15 -3.10 -4.34
C THR A 7 -7.03 -2.32 -3.38
N GLN A 8 -7.75 -3.01 -2.48
CA GLN A 8 -8.54 -2.35 -1.45
C GLN A 8 -7.66 -1.69 -0.40
N VAL A 9 -6.54 -2.32 -0.05
CA VAL A 9 -5.57 -1.73 0.88
C VAL A 9 -5.05 -0.41 0.30
N CYS A 10 -4.66 -0.41 -0.97
CA CYS A 10 -4.19 0.80 -1.64
C CYS A 10 -5.25 1.89 -1.66
N HIS A 11 -6.49 1.53 -1.94
CA HIS A 11 -7.58 2.49 -1.97
C HIS A 11 -7.78 3.13 -0.59
N ARG A 12 -7.69 2.32 0.46
CA ARG A 12 -7.79 2.81 1.83
C ARG A 12 -6.66 3.78 2.17
N LEU A 13 -5.45 3.46 1.74
CA LEU A 13 -4.30 4.35 1.96
C LEU A 13 -4.46 5.66 1.20
N GLU A 14 -4.99 5.61 -0.02
CA GLU A 14 -5.27 6.81 -0.78
C GLU A 14 -6.21 7.74 -0.03
N GLN A 15 -7.25 7.20 0.58
CA GLN A 15 -8.20 7.98 1.35
C GLN A 15 -7.61 8.51 2.65
N MET A 16 -6.84 7.66 3.34
CA MET A 16 -6.25 8.06 4.63
C MET A 16 -5.22 9.16 4.48
N PHE A 17 -4.44 9.14 3.42
CA PHE A 17 -3.30 10.04 3.24
C PHE A 17 -3.49 11.04 2.11
N ASN A 18 -4.63 11.01 1.44
CA ASN A 18 -4.95 11.91 0.34
C ASN A 18 -3.85 11.84 -0.74
N VAL A 19 -3.53 10.64 -1.15
CA VAL A 19 -2.52 10.37 -2.17
C VAL A 19 -3.12 9.50 -3.27
N LYS A 20 -2.41 9.41 -4.39
CA LYS A 20 -2.74 8.50 -5.48
C LYS A 20 -1.70 7.39 -5.50
N ILE A 21 -2.15 6.13 -5.56
CA ILE A 21 -1.26 4.98 -5.64
C ILE A 21 -1.40 4.37 -7.03
N VAL A 22 -0.28 4.27 -7.74
CA VAL A 22 -0.21 3.67 -9.06
C VAL A 22 0.58 2.37 -8.94
N ILE A 23 0.00 1.27 -9.41
CA ILE A 23 0.64 -0.05 -9.38
C ILE A 23 1.14 -0.37 -10.77
N MET A 24 2.45 -0.49 -10.93
CA MET A 24 3.10 -0.69 -12.23
C MET A 24 3.52 -2.13 -12.49
N ASN A 25 2.87 -3.09 -11.83
CA ASN A 25 3.37 -4.45 -11.81
C ASN A 25 2.24 -5.42 -11.52
N ASP A 26 2.25 -6.59 -12.16
CA ASP A 26 1.20 -7.59 -12.01
C ASP A 26 1.35 -8.46 -10.76
N LYS A 27 2.46 -8.34 -10.04
CA LYS A 27 2.72 -9.23 -8.90
C LYS A 27 1.71 -9.05 -7.76
N PHE A 28 0.96 -7.97 -7.75
CA PHE A 28 -0.03 -7.71 -6.70
C PHE A 28 -1.39 -8.32 -7.00
N ILE A 29 -1.59 -8.84 -8.22
CA ILE A 29 -2.85 -9.48 -8.59
C ILE A 29 -3.07 -10.71 -7.71
N GLY A 30 -4.23 -10.78 -7.07
CA GLY A 30 -4.59 -11.88 -6.19
C GLY A 30 -3.92 -11.85 -4.82
N LYS A 31 -3.05 -10.87 -4.56
CA LYS A 31 -2.43 -10.75 -3.25
C LYS A 31 -3.40 -10.18 -2.24
N LYS A 32 -3.29 -10.66 -1.00
CA LYS A 32 -4.12 -10.21 0.10
C LYS A 32 -3.24 -9.84 1.27
N PHE A 33 -3.73 -8.93 2.08
CA PHE A 33 -3.01 -8.42 3.23
C PHE A 33 -3.82 -8.65 4.50
N THR A 34 -3.14 -9.13 5.53
CA THR A 34 -3.71 -9.26 6.88
C THR A 34 -2.86 -8.43 7.83
N GLY A 35 -3.48 -7.53 8.55
CA GLY A 35 -2.78 -6.67 9.48
C GLY A 35 -3.63 -5.48 9.86
N GLU A 36 -3.07 -4.59 10.64
CA GLU A 36 -3.78 -3.40 11.10
C GLU A 36 -2.91 -2.17 10.92
N PHE A 37 -3.55 -1.07 10.56
CA PHE A 37 -2.92 0.24 10.51
C PHE A 37 -3.32 1.01 11.76
N ARG A 38 -2.35 1.59 12.45
CA ARG A 38 -2.62 2.37 13.64
C ARG A 38 -2.85 3.82 13.26
N PHE A 39 -3.77 4.44 13.97
CA PHE A 39 -3.95 5.88 13.84
C PHE A 39 -2.63 6.58 14.18
N GLY A 40 -2.16 7.42 13.28
CA GLY A 40 -0.89 8.11 13.47
C GLY A 40 0.30 7.46 12.77
N ASP A 41 0.16 6.25 12.23
CA ASP A 41 1.21 5.66 11.41
C ASP A 41 1.42 6.50 10.16
N SER A 42 2.67 6.65 9.73
CA SER A 42 2.96 7.33 8.48
C SER A 42 2.70 6.40 7.30
N LEU A 43 2.47 6.96 6.13
CA LEU A 43 2.30 6.17 4.91
C LEU A 43 3.54 5.30 4.67
N GLU A 44 4.73 5.86 4.85
CA GLU A 44 5.99 5.14 4.66
C GLU A 44 6.12 3.95 5.62
N SER A 45 5.71 4.11 6.86
CA SER A 45 5.72 3.00 7.83
C SER A 45 4.79 1.88 7.40
N ILE A 46 3.61 2.22 6.92
CA ILE A 46 2.63 1.24 6.47
C ILE A 46 3.16 0.49 5.24
N LEU A 47 3.75 1.20 4.29
CA LEU A 47 4.34 0.57 3.10
C LEU A 47 5.46 -0.39 3.48
N GLU A 48 6.29 -0.04 4.45
CA GLU A 48 7.36 -0.92 4.92
C GLU A 48 6.81 -2.22 5.52
N VAL A 49 5.72 -2.14 6.28
CA VAL A 49 5.08 -3.33 6.83
C VAL A 49 4.56 -4.23 5.71
N ILE A 50 3.93 -3.65 4.70
CA ILE A 50 3.40 -4.41 3.58
C ILE A 50 4.55 -5.08 2.79
N ARG A 51 5.69 -4.41 2.66
CA ARG A 51 6.86 -4.95 1.95
C ARG A 51 7.42 -6.22 2.58
N ILE A 52 7.18 -6.45 3.85
CA ILE A 52 7.65 -7.66 4.52
C ILE A 52 7.02 -8.91 3.89
N THR A 53 5.74 -8.85 3.57
CA THR A 53 5.01 -9.99 3.01
C THR A 53 4.93 -9.99 1.49
N THR A 54 4.93 -8.82 0.88
CA THR A 54 4.84 -8.67 -0.57
C THR A 54 5.93 -7.68 -1.02
N PRO A 55 7.15 -8.18 -1.34
CA PRO A 55 8.26 -7.29 -1.69
C PRO A 55 7.96 -6.44 -2.92
N PHE A 56 8.24 -5.15 -2.81
CA PHE A 56 8.12 -4.20 -3.92
C PHE A 56 9.05 -3.03 -3.67
N THR A 57 9.26 -2.21 -4.69
CA THR A 57 9.90 -0.91 -4.53
C THR A 57 8.87 0.17 -4.83
N TYR A 58 9.12 1.38 -4.37
CA TYR A 58 8.21 2.47 -4.68
C TYR A 58 8.94 3.79 -4.80
N GLU A 59 8.32 4.69 -5.52
CA GLU A 59 8.78 6.07 -5.65
C GLU A 59 7.62 6.99 -5.26
N ARG A 60 7.96 8.11 -4.67
CA ARG A 60 6.97 9.12 -4.33
C ARG A 60 7.28 10.41 -5.06
N GLU A 61 6.30 10.91 -5.80
CA GLU A 61 6.36 12.20 -6.47
C GLU A 61 5.18 13.02 -5.96
N GLU A 62 5.46 13.95 -5.04
CA GLU A 62 4.42 14.75 -4.39
C GLU A 62 3.37 13.83 -3.76
N ASP A 63 2.13 13.84 -4.27
CA ASP A 63 1.04 13.02 -3.73
C ASP A 63 0.79 11.76 -4.55
N THR A 64 1.71 11.38 -5.42
CA THR A 64 1.61 10.14 -6.20
C THR A 64 2.66 9.15 -5.72
N ILE A 65 2.21 7.95 -5.38
CA ILE A 65 3.06 6.84 -4.94
C ILE A 65 3.04 5.79 -6.05
N ILE A 66 4.20 5.46 -6.59
CA ILE A 66 4.30 4.50 -7.69
C ILE A 66 4.92 3.23 -7.15
N LEU A 67 4.17 2.14 -7.17
CA LEU A 67 4.62 0.82 -6.73
C LEU A 67 5.11 0.02 -7.93
N LYS A 68 6.29 -0.61 -7.77
CA LYS A 68 6.93 -1.36 -8.86
C LYS A 68 7.21 -2.81 -8.50
#